data_cb9f7eff9222baff152776c140d495f4
#
_entry.id   cb9f7eff9222baff152776c140d495f4
#
_cell.length_a   1.000
_cell.length_b   1.000
_cell.length_c   1.000
_cell.angle_alpha   90.00
_cell.angle_beta   90.00
_cell.angle_gamma   90.00
#
_symmetry.space_group_name_H-M   'P 1'
#
loop_
_entity.id
_entity.type
_entity.pdbx_description
1 polymer ?
#
loop_
_entity_poly.entity_id
_entity_poly.type
_entity_poly.pdbx_seq_one_letter_code
_entity_poly.pdbx_strand_id
1 'polypeptide(L)'
;MSTIRIFSRKDLPLYLIVFFSAIALKTVTELVAYPYPIGYDVINYYIPMLSNFENEWNTILRDYPFYIYLLHLIQNITGLSVQTTVSTVAALIFGLFAVSILSLGKAIIRKNNSYYAAVVSLFVIVQIPVLRTTWDLHRDMFSLTMMFFAISILIRIRNNYPTKFPSFALVSCLSFTVLSVISDRMVGAWFIVVYCICTIRYRERIVAIGFVVSLVSFVTLLAVTGGVGYSIVSSSFRSISDEAVDAQISGEPEQLNESYNQTNLFSYFIALCILLIPLAIVGYLQLKDQLLKICLIVALVGSMTWLVFPHADVLVADRWILLFGISLSVFAGYGFVRTIQILSKWQRSTNLCILTTAMIFLIFAQIGISYAMLPYNAQASIISLFETNIQDFVPKSMQFNSVRIDQSPMLQDIINWLNENTSTRSKIIGSSDWRGWFVSGLAGNRGFISYEELEKQVRNTNYWSNDQEYLIDTNVIDDPIFHRTNSGFEGVKAYSNSLFTIYRIFEIPKNASSVN
;
A
#
# COMPACT_ATOMS: atom_id res chain seq x y z
N MET A 1 27.86 19.26 27.73
CA MET A 1 27.29 18.38 26.68
C MET A 1 25.78 18.44 26.79
N SER A 2 25.09 19.23 25.96
CA SER A 2 23.63 19.20 25.89
C SER A 2 23.22 17.94 25.11
N THR A 3 22.74 16.92 25.81
CA THR A 3 22.16 15.72 25.21
C THR A 3 20.96 16.15 24.36
N ILE A 4 20.94 15.78 23.09
CA ILE A 4 19.74 15.88 22.26
C ILE A 4 18.69 14.96 22.89
N ARG A 5 17.81 15.52 23.71
CA ARG A 5 16.65 14.80 24.20
C ARG A 5 15.65 14.71 23.04
N ILE A 6 15.69 13.62 22.29
CA ILE A 6 14.69 13.30 21.27
C ILE A 6 13.31 13.21 21.93
N PHE A 7 13.26 12.71 23.17
CA PHE A 7 12.06 12.61 24.00
C PHE A 7 12.25 13.39 25.31
N SER A 8 11.41 14.39 25.53
CA SER A 8 11.26 14.98 26.87
C SER A 8 10.26 14.13 27.65
N ARG A 9 10.54 13.83 28.93
CA ARG A 9 9.57 13.12 29.80
C ARG A 9 8.20 13.82 29.86
N LYS A 10 8.18 15.15 29.74
CA LYS A 10 6.94 15.95 29.72
C LYS A 10 6.08 15.71 28.48
N ASP A 11 6.66 15.26 27.38
CA ASP A 11 5.95 15.02 26.13
C ASP A 11 5.49 13.56 25.96
N LEU A 12 5.96 12.67 26.85
CA LEU A 12 5.63 11.24 26.78
C LEU A 12 4.11 10.97 26.67
N PRO A 13 3.24 11.65 27.44
CA PRO A 13 1.79 11.44 27.29
C PRO A 13 1.28 11.74 25.88
N LEU A 14 1.79 12.79 25.23
CA LEU A 14 1.37 13.13 23.86
C LEU A 14 1.83 12.08 22.84
N TYR A 15 3.03 11.54 23.00
CA TYR A 15 3.52 10.45 22.16
C TYR A 15 2.65 9.20 22.33
N LEU A 16 2.27 8.85 23.55
CA LEU A 16 1.41 7.72 23.85
C LEU A 16 -0.01 7.93 23.27
N ILE A 17 -0.60 9.10 23.46
CA ILE A 17 -1.93 9.43 22.91
C ILE A 17 -1.91 9.26 21.38
N VAL A 18 -0.96 9.87 20.69
CA VAL A 18 -0.86 9.82 19.24
C VAL A 18 -0.62 8.38 18.76
N PHE A 19 0.28 7.64 19.42
CA PHE A 19 0.59 6.24 19.10
C PHE A 19 -0.64 5.35 19.23
N PHE A 20 -1.32 5.40 20.39
CA PHE A 20 -2.49 4.54 20.61
C PHE A 20 -3.72 4.97 19.82
N SER A 21 -3.87 6.26 19.47
CA SER A 21 -4.93 6.70 18.56
C SER A 21 -4.78 6.09 17.17
N ALA A 22 -3.57 6.04 16.64
CA ALA A 22 -3.31 5.41 15.35
C ALA A 22 -3.53 3.88 15.41
N ILE A 23 -3.00 3.22 16.45
CA ILE A 23 -3.25 1.77 16.65
C ILE A 23 -4.74 1.49 16.73
N ALA A 24 -5.49 2.25 17.54
CA ALA A 24 -6.93 2.05 17.69
C ALA A 24 -7.66 2.21 16.35
N LEU A 25 -7.29 3.23 15.56
CA LEU A 25 -7.89 3.46 14.24
C LEU A 25 -7.66 2.27 13.30
N LYS A 26 -6.43 1.71 13.23
CA LYS A 26 -6.13 0.53 12.43
C LYS A 26 -6.80 -0.73 13.00
N THR A 27 -6.77 -0.92 14.31
CA THR A 27 -7.37 -2.10 14.95
C THR A 27 -8.87 -2.15 14.76
N VAL A 28 -9.57 -1.02 14.80
CA VAL A 28 -11.03 -0.98 14.53
C VAL A 28 -11.33 -1.50 13.13
N THR A 29 -10.57 -1.10 12.11
CA THR A 29 -10.77 -1.60 10.75
C THR A 29 -10.53 -3.10 10.65
N GLU A 30 -9.50 -3.64 11.29
CA GLU A 30 -9.22 -5.08 11.32
C GLU A 30 -10.30 -5.87 12.07
N LEU A 31 -10.81 -5.35 13.19
CA LEU A 31 -11.85 -6.02 13.99
C LEU A 31 -13.19 -6.11 13.25
N VAL A 32 -13.53 -5.10 12.45
CA VAL A 32 -14.76 -5.13 11.64
C VAL A 32 -14.67 -6.20 10.55
N ALA A 33 -13.47 -6.46 10.01
CA ALA A 33 -13.24 -7.50 9.00
C ALA A 33 -13.09 -8.91 9.57
N TYR A 34 -12.76 -9.02 10.86
CA TYR A 34 -12.44 -10.31 11.48
C TYR A 34 -13.51 -11.38 11.18
N PRO A 35 -13.11 -12.63 10.83
CA PRO A 35 -11.76 -13.18 10.84
C PRO A 35 -10.94 -12.98 9.54
N TYR A 36 -11.41 -12.20 8.60
CA TYR A 36 -10.79 -12.06 7.27
C TYR A 36 -9.73 -10.96 7.26
N PRO A 37 -8.59 -11.18 6.58
CA PRO A 37 -7.58 -10.14 6.43
C PRO A 37 -8.04 -9.03 5.49
N ILE A 38 -7.49 -7.83 5.67
CA ILE A 38 -7.75 -6.66 4.81
C ILE A 38 -6.49 -6.33 4.02
N GLY A 39 -6.67 -5.98 2.76
CA GLY A 39 -5.63 -5.45 1.89
C GLY A 39 -5.16 -6.44 0.83
N TYR A 40 -5.02 -5.93 -0.39
CA TYR A 40 -4.59 -6.73 -1.54
C TYR A 40 -3.21 -7.35 -1.32
N ASP A 41 -2.21 -6.54 -0.94
CA ASP A 41 -0.85 -7.03 -0.69
C ASP A 41 -0.80 -7.97 0.54
N VAL A 42 -1.67 -7.76 1.52
CA VAL A 42 -1.76 -8.62 2.72
C VAL A 42 -2.17 -10.03 2.33
N ILE A 43 -3.23 -10.15 1.53
CA ILE A 43 -3.81 -11.44 1.15
C ILE A 43 -2.94 -12.14 0.11
N ASN A 44 -2.49 -11.40 -0.93
CA ASN A 44 -1.84 -12.01 -2.08
C ASN A 44 -0.31 -12.20 -1.91
N TYR A 45 0.31 -11.44 -0.98
CA TYR A 45 1.77 -11.50 -0.81
C TYR A 45 2.18 -11.80 0.63
N TYR A 46 1.77 -10.98 1.63
CA TYR A 46 2.37 -11.11 2.97
C TYR A 46 1.97 -12.40 3.67
N ILE A 47 0.69 -12.78 3.66
CA ILE A 47 0.22 -14.02 4.28
C ILE A 47 0.80 -15.25 3.57
N PRO A 48 0.70 -15.40 2.24
CA PRO A 48 1.28 -16.56 1.54
C PRO A 48 2.79 -16.69 1.74
N MET A 49 3.54 -15.59 1.61
CA MET A 49 5.00 -15.61 1.76
C MET A 49 5.42 -15.93 3.19
N LEU A 50 4.68 -15.44 4.19
CA LEU A 50 4.99 -15.74 5.59
C LEU A 50 4.59 -17.17 5.96
N SER A 51 3.50 -17.68 5.39
CA SER A 51 3.05 -19.08 5.59
C SER A 51 4.03 -20.10 4.98
N ASN A 52 4.63 -19.76 3.84
CA ASN A 52 5.55 -20.62 3.08
C ASN A 52 6.98 -20.06 3.04
N PHE A 53 7.42 -19.45 4.13
CA PHE A 53 8.66 -18.65 4.17
C PHE A 53 9.88 -19.40 3.61
N GLU A 54 10.04 -20.68 3.92
CA GLU A 54 11.18 -21.47 3.45
C GLU A 54 11.12 -21.74 1.93
N ASN A 55 9.93 -21.96 1.38
CA ASN A 55 9.73 -22.26 -0.05
C ASN A 55 9.76 -21.00 -0.91
N GLU A 56 9.33 -19.86 -0.35
CA GLU A 56 9.25 -18.56 -1.06
C GLU A 56 10.50 -17.70 -0.87
N TRP A 57 11.58 -18.27 -0.34
CA TRP A 57 12.82 -17.53 -0.02
C TRP A 57 13.33 -16.66 -1.16
N ASN A 58 13.39 -17.18 -2.39
CA ASN A 58 13.87 -16.44 -3.54
C ASN A 58 12.96 -15.25 -3.90
N THR A 59 11.64 -15.44 -3.82
CA THR A 59 10.65 -14.39 -4.06
C THR A 59 10.73 -13.32 -2.97
N ILE A 60 10.84 -13.74 -1.71
CA ILE A 60 10.98 -12.83 -0.55
C ILE A 60 12.24 -11.99 -0.70
N LEU A 61 13.40 -12.62 -1.00
CA LEU A 61 14.66 -11.92 -1.15
C LEU A 61 14.61 -10.91 -2.31
N ARG A 62 13.93 -11.26 -3.40
CA ARG A 62 13.81 -10.40 -4.58
C ARG A 62 12.87 -9.21 -4.35
N ASP A 63 11.67 -9.45 -3.81
CA ASP A 63 10.59 -8.46 -3.84
C ASP A 63 10.33 -7.78 -2.49
N TYR A 64 10.54 -8.50 -1.38
CA TYR A 64 10.20 -8.06 -0.02
C TYR A 64 11.30 -8.35 1.02
N PRO A 65 12.58 -8.08 0.73
CA PRO A 65 13.68 -8.65 1.51
C PRO A 65 13.66 -8.29 2.99
N PHE A 66 13.21 -7.10 3.36
CA PHE A 66 13.25 -6.65 4.76
C PHE A 66 11.94 -6.90 5.49
N TYR A 67 10.79 -6.54 4.89
CA TYR A 67 9.51 -6.54 5.59
C TYR A 67 9.04 -7.94 5.99
N ILE A 68 9.11 -8.91 5.09
CA ILE A 68 8.71 -10.29 5.37
C ILE A 68 9.65 -10.94 6.41
N TYR A 69 10.94 -10.63 6.36
CA TYR A 69 11.88 -11.07 7.42
C TYR A 69 11.52 -10.53 8.80
N LEU A 70 11.14 -9.25 8.87
CA LEU A 70 10.69 -8.64 10.12
C LEU A 70 9.45 -9.35 10.65
N LEU A 71 8.46 -9.63 9.79
CA LEU A 71 7.26 -10.39 10.14
C LEU A 71 7.61 -11.79 10.64
N HIS A 72 8.46 -12.52 9.91
CA HIS A 72 8.89 -13.87 10.28
C HIS A 72 9.62 -13.90 11.63
N LEU A 73 10.52 -12.95 11.86
CA LEU A 73 11.20 -12.81 13.15
C LEU A 73 10.20 -12.59 14.31
N ILE A 74 9.22 -11.68 14.11
CA ILE A 74 8.20 -11.39 15.14
C ILE A 74 7.33 -12.62 15.36
N GLN A 75 6.90 -13.31 14.32
CA GLN A 75 6.12 -14.53 14.41
C GLN A 75 6.84 -15.61 15.23
N ASN A 76 8.13 -15.83 14.94
CA ASN A 76 8.94 -16.84 15.66
C ASN A 76 9.13 -16.49 17.14
N ILE A 77 9.26 -15.21 17.47
CA ILE A 77 9.42 -14.77 18.87
C ILE A 77 8.09 -14.86 19.63
N THR A 78 6.98 -14.51 18.99
CA THR A 78 5.68 -14.37 19.65
C THR A 78 4.83 -15.63 19.58
N GLY A 79 5.06 -16.51 18.60
CA GLY A 79 4.22 -17.69 18.33
C GLY A 79 2.81 -17.35 17.82
N LEU A 80 2.57 -16.12 17.38
CA LEU A 80 1.28 -15.69 16.83
C LEU A 80 1.00 -16.36 15.48
N SER A 81 -0.29 -16.49 15.14
CA SER A 81 -0.67 -16.92 13.79
C SER A 81 -0.18 -15.93 12.75
N VAL A 82 0.02 -16.37 11.50
CA VAL A 82 0.47 -15.54 10.38
C VAL A 82 -0.40 -14.28 10.25
N GLN A 83 -1.71 -14.45 10.18
CA GLN A 83 -2.66 -13.34 10.05
C GLN A 83 -2.56 -12.36 11.23
N THR A 84 -2.56 -12.87 12.46
CA THR A 84 -2.45 -12.02 13.65
C THR A 84 -1.13 -11.27 13.69
N THR A 85 -0.03 -11.90 13.25
CA THR A 85 1.29 -11.25 13.14
C THR A 85 1.23 -10.08 12.16
N VAL A 86 0.71 -10.29 10.95
CA VAL A 86 0.62 -9.24 9.91
C VAL A 86 -0.23 -8.07 10.40
N SER A 87 -1.43 -8.33 10.93
CA SER A 87 -2.35 -7.28 11.41
C SER A 87 -1.78 -6.51 12.61
N THR A 88 -1.16 -7.22 13.58
CA THR A 88 -0.56 -6.58 14.77
C THR A 88 0.62 -5.70 14.38
N VAL A 89 1.51 -6.20 13.51
CA VAL A 89 2.67 -5.43 13.07
C VAL A 89 2.24 -4.21 12.25
N ALA A 90 1.23 -4.34 11.40
CA ALA A 90 0.66 -3.22 10.66
C ALA A 90 0.14 -2.12 11.59
N ALA A 91 -0.61 -2.49 12.65
CA ALA A 91 -1.11 -1.53 13.64
C ALA A 91 0.04 -0.84 14.40
N LEU A 92 1.09 -1.58 14.78
CA LEU A 92 2.28 -1.02 15.44
C LEU A 92 3.04 -0.06 14.51
N ILE A 93 3.22 -0.41 13.23
CA ILE A 93 3.86 0.45 12.24
C ILE A 93 3.06 1.75 12.07
N PHE A 94 1.74 1.66 12.02
CA PHE A 94 0.90 2.86 11.92
C PHE A 94 1.01 3.74 13.17
N GLY A 95 1.06 3.16 14.36
CA GLY A 95 1.38 3.87 15.59
C GLY A 95 2.74 4.59 15.53
N LEU A 96 3.79 3.90 15.06
CA LEU A 96 5.12 4.48 14.86
C LEU A 96 5.13 5.57 13.78
N PHE A 97 4.35 5.42 12.71
CA PHE A 97 4.17 6.46 11.70
C PHE A 97 3.61 7.74 12.33
N ALA A 98 2.55 7.63 13.13
CA ALA A 98 1.98 8.77 13.83
C ALA A 98 3.00 9.46 14.76
N VAL A 99 3.81 8.68 15.47
CA VAL A 99 4.92 9.18 16.30
C VAL A 99 6.00 9.88 15.46
N SER A 100 6.31 9.36 14.27
CA SER A 100 7.29 9.99 13.36
C SER A 100 6.81 11.36 12.88
N ILE A 101 5.52 11.48 12.54
CA ILE A 101 4.88 12.76 12.17
C ILE A 101 4.86 13.74 13.36
N LEU A 102 4.56 13.26 14.58
CA LEU A 102 4.66 14.07 15.80
C LEU A 102 6.10 14.59 16.01
N SER A 103 7.09 13.72 15.83
CA SER A 103 8.51 14.08 15.92
C SER A 103 8.90 15.13 14.88
N LEU A 104 8.42 14.97 13.64
CA LEU A 104 8.60 15.92 12.55
C LEU A 104 7.92 17.26 12.85
N GLY A 105 6.67 17.24 13.31
CA GLY A 105 5.94 18.43 13.74
C GLY A 105 6.70 19.24 14.79
N LYS A 106 7.27 18.55 15.78
CA LYS A 106 8.12 19.17 16.82
C LYS A 106 9.43 19.77 16.27
N ALA A 107 10.00 19.17 15.23
CA ALA A 107 11.20 19.71 14.60
C ALA A 107 10.91 21.00 13.81
N ILE A 108 9.72 21.11 13.24
CA ILE A 108 9.27 22.22 12.40
C ILE A 108 8.72 23.39 13.25
N ILE A 109 7.90 23.08 14.25
CA ILE A 109 7.21 24.08 15.09
C ILE A 109 8.19 24.62 16.15
N ARG A 110 8.85 25.74 15.84
CA ARG A 110 9.94 26.32 16.65
C ARG A 110 9.57 26.75 18.07
N LYS A 111 8.30 26.83 18.45
CA LYS A 111 7.84 27.35 19.74
C LYS A 111 7.50 26.26 20.76
N ASN A 112 8.28 25.21 20.90
CA ASN A 112 8.15 24.17 21.96
C ASN A 112 6.69 23.75 22.31
N ASN A 113 5.73 23.99 21.41
CA ASN A 113 4.34 23.65 21.65
C ASN A 113 4.07 22.26 21.08
N SER A 114 4.37 21.25 21.89
CA SER A 114 4.17 19.84 21.55
C SER A 114 2.71 19.50 21.23
N TYR A 115 1.75 20.29 21.75
CA TYR A 115 0.32 20.09 21.45
C TYR A 115 0.00 20.37 19.99
N TYR A 116 0.54 21.41 19.39
CA TYR A 116 0.34 21.68 17.96
C TYR A 116 0.95 20.58 17.08
N ALA A 117 2.10 20.03 17.47
CA ALA A 117 2.69 18.91 16.76
C ALA A 117 1.82 17.64 16.88
N ALA A 118 1.20 17.40 18.04
CA ALA A 118 0.24 16.30 18.21
C ALA A 118 -1.01 16.52 17.35
N VAL A 119 -1.54 17.74 17.26
CA VAL A 119 -2.66 18.08 16.38
C VAL A 119 -2.30 17.81 14.90
N VAL A 120 -1.09 18.19 14.46
CA VAL A 120 -0.61 17.86 13.11
C VAL A 120 -0.64 16.34 12.88
N SER A 121 -0.09 15.57 13.82
CA SER A 121 -0.04 14.12 13.70
C SER A 121 -1.43 13.48 13.66
N LEU A 122 -2.31 13.86 14.57
CA LEU A 122 -3.70 13.37 14.61
C LEU A 122 -4.47 13.75 13.33
N PHE A 123 -4.24 14.95 12.79
CA PHE A 123 -4.84 15.36 11.53
C PHE A 123 -4.34 14.49 10.37
N VAL A 124 -3.04 14.20 10.31
CA VAL A 124 -2.42 13.42 9.22
C VAL A 124 -2.91 11.98 9.21
N ILE A 125 -3.02 11.32 10.36
CA ILE A 125 -3.40 9.89 10.42
C ILE A 125 -4.85 9.60 10.00
N VAL A 126 -5.71 10.60 9.96
CA VAL A 126 -7.10 10.45 9.51
C VAL A 126 -7.29 10.81 8.04
N GLN A 127 -6.23 11.15 7.31
CA GLN A 127 -6.34 11.51 5.89
C GLN A 127 -6.40 10.27 4.99
N ILE A 128 -7.21 10.37 3.93
CA ILE A 128 -7.42 9.28 2.96
C ILE A 128 -6.11 8.65 2.46
N PRO A 129 -5.09 9.42 1.98
CA PRO A 129 -3.86 8.82 1.47
C PRO A 129 -3.12 7.99 2.51
N VAL A 130 -3.15 8.45 3.76
CA VAL A 130 -2.49 7.77 4.89
C VAL A 130 -3.25 6.50 5.27
N LEU A 131 -4.57 6.59 5.41
CA LEU A 131 -5.42 5.44 5.71
C LEU A 131 -5.32 4.38 4.61
N ARG A 132 -5.36 4.82 3.33
CA ARG A 132 -5.20 3.92 2.18
C ARG A 132 -3.88 3.13 2.24
N THR A 133 -2.78 3.79 2.60
CA THR A 133 -1.47 3.11 2.72
C THR A 133 -1.45 2.10 3.86
N THR A 134 -2.25 2.29 4.91
CA THR A 134 -2.29 1.36 6.05
C THR A 134 -2.98 0.04 5.74
N TRP A 135 -3.78 -0.06 4.68
CA TRP A 135 -4.55 -1.26 4.41
C TRP A 135 -3.69 -2.40 3.89
N ASP A 136 -2.85 -2.14 2.91
CA ASP A 136 -2.08 -3.14 2.20
C ASP A 136 -0.61 -2.78 2.00
N LEU A 137 -0.27 -1.50 1.91
CA LEU A 137 1.09 -1.03 1.65
C LEU A 137 1.92 -0.91 2.95
N HIS A 138 1.90 -1.95 3.78
CA HIS A 138 2.58 -1.94 5.09
C HIS A 138 4.08 -1.69 4.97
N ARG A 139 4.72 -2.22 3.94
CA ARG A 139 6.13 -2.01 3.62
C ARG A 139 6.43 -0.54 3.36
N ASP A 140 5.60 0.10 2.54
CA ASP A 140 5.72 1.51 2.20
C ASP A 140 5.50 2.37 3.46
N MET A 141 4.49 2.02 4.28
CA MET A 141 4.21 2.70 5.55
C MET A 141 5.39 2.60 6.52
N PHE A 142 6.05 1.44 6.61
CA PHE A 142 7.26 1.27 7.43
C PHE A 142 8.40 2.14 6.90
N SER A 143 8.65 2.10 5.60
CA SER A 143 9.67 2.91 4.94
C SER A 143 9.45 4.41 5.16
N LEU A 144 8.22 4.91 5.00
CA LEU A 144 7.82 6.29 5.27
C LEU A 144 8.01 6.68 6.74
N THR A 145 7.71 5.77 7.66
CA THR A 145 7.93 5.97 9.10
C THR A 145 9.40 6.26 9.37
N MET A 146 10.29 5.43 8.83
CA MET A 146 11.74 5.61 8.98
C MET A 146 12.23 6.89 8.29
N MET A 147 11.72 7.20 7.11
CA MET A 147 12.03 8.44 6.39
C MET A 147 11.66 9.68 7.22
N PHE A 148 10.46 9.74 7.80
CA PHE A 148 10.05 10.89 8.59
C PHE A 148 10.82 11.03 9.92
N PHE A 149 11.24 9.91 10.54
CA PHE A 149 12.17 9.96 11.65
C PHE A 149 13.52 10.53 11.23
N ALA A 150 14.10 10.05 10.12
CA ALA A 150 15.36 10.56 9.59
C ALA A 150 15.30 12.07 9.31
N ILE A 151 14.26 12.53 8.61
CA ILE A 151 14.02 13.95 8.30
C ILE A 151 13.87 14.77 9.59
N SER A 152 13.09 14.28 10.55
CA SER A 152 12.90 14.96 11.84
C SER A 152 14.22 15.17 12.58
N ILE A 153 15.09 14.16 12.63
CA ILE A 153 16.40 14.26 13.25
C ILE A 153 17.32 15.18 12.46
N LEU A 154 17.33 15.07 11.14
CA LEU A 154 18.13 15.91 10.26
C LEU A 154 17.79 17.39 10.43
N ILE A 155 16.50 17.75 10.47
CA ILE A 155 16.05 19.13 10.70
C ILE A 155 16.53 19.63 12.08
N ARG A 156 16.46 18.80 13.12
CA ARG A 156 16.95 19.17 14.47
C ARG A 156 18.47 19.36 14.51
N ILE A 157 19.23 18.48 13.83
CA ILE A 157 20.69 18.63 13.74
C ILE A 157 21.03 19.95 13.04
N ARG A 158 20.42 20.26 11.90
CA ARG A 158 20.65 21.50 11.13
C ARG A 158 20.30 22.75 11.95
N ASN A 159 19.22 22.72 12.70
CA ASN A 159 18.77 23.87 13.48
C ASN A 159 19.59 24.13 14.74
N ASN A 160 20.09 23.08 15.40
CA ASN A 160 20.71 23.19 16.73
C ASN A 160 22.23 23.04 16.71
N TYR A 161 22.79 22.40 15.67
CA TYR A 161 24.22 22.03 15.63
C TYR A 161 24.81 22.28 14.23
N PRO A 162 24.98 23.55 13.82
CA PRO A 162 25.46 23.83 12.47
C PRO A 162 26.91 23.42 12.23
N THR A 163 27.73 23.29 13.29
CA THR A 163 29.19 23.04 13.17
C THR A 163 29.66 21.72 13.75
N LYS A 164 28.96 21.14 14.73
CA LYS A 164 29.33 19.87 15.37
C LYS A 164 28.10 18.99 15.55
N PHE A 165 28.11 17.81 14.96
CA PHE A 165 27.01 16.85 15.03
C PHE A 165 27.21 15.92 16.25
N PRO A 166 26.22 15.74 17.11
CA PRO A 166 26.25 14.69 18.12
C PRO A 166 26.27 13.33 17.42
N SER A 167 27.29 12.51 17.67
CA SER A 167 27.48 11.22 17.01
C SER A 167 26.24 10.33 17.08
N PHE A 168 25.56 10.28 18.22
CA PHE A 168 24.34 9.49 18.38
C PHE A 168 23.20 9.95 17.45
N ALA A 169 22.98 11.26 17.31
CA ALA A 169 21.92 11.76 16.43
C ALA A 169 22.24 11.51 14.95
N LEU A 170 23.53 11.64 14.58
CA LEU A 170 23.97 11.31 13.22
C LEU A 170 23.76 9.82 12.93
N VAL A 171 24.23 8.93 13.81
CA VAL A 171 24.04 7.48 13.66
C VAL A 171 22.55 7.15 13.57
N SER A 172 21.71 7.68 14.46
CA SER A 172 20.24 7.45 14.40
C SER A 172 19.64 7.94 13.08
N CYS A 173 20.01 9.13 12.59
CA CYS A 173 19.53 9.66 11.32
C CYS A 173 19.91 8.73 10.16
N LEU A 174 21.16 8.29 10.10
CA LEU A 174 21.66 7.39 9.05
C LEU A 174 21.03 5.99 9.14
N SER A 175 20.85 5.45 10.36
CA SER A 175 20.17 4.16 10.54
C SER A 175 18.72 4.21 10.03
N PHE A 176 17.97 5.26 10.35
CA PHE A 176 16.61 5.42 9.82
C PHE A 176 16.62 5.65 8.30
N THR A 177 17.63 6.33 7.75
CA THR A 177 17.78 6.48 6.30
C THR A 177 18.01 5.11 5.64
N VAL A 178 18.91 4.28 6.16
CA VAL A 178 19.15 2.93 5.66
C VAL A 178 17.88 2.08 5.74
N LEU A 179 17.22 2.04 6.91
CA LEU A 179 15.99 1.27 7.10
C LEU A 179 14.88 1.71 6.15
N SER A 180 14.73 3.01 5.88
CA SER A 180 13.77 3.51 4.90
C SER A 180 14.09 2.96 3.50
N VAL A 181 15.33 3.08 3.05
CA VAL A 181 15.73 2.70 1.68
C VAL A 181 15.64 1.20 1.42
N ILE A 182 16.04 0.36 2.41
CA ILE A 182 16.02 -1.10 2.22
C ILE A 182 14.61 -1.70 2.38
N SER A 183 13.69 -0.97 2.99
CA SER A 183 12.33 -1.46 3.23
C SER A 183 11.43 -1.33 2.02
N ASP A 184 11.57 -0.25 1.25
CA ASP A 184 10.80 -0.02 0.04
C ASP A 184 11.61 0.70 -1.03
N ARG A 185 11.61 0.15 -2.25
CA ARG A 185 12.39 0.69 -3.37
C ARG A 185 11.90 2.07 -3.82
N MET A 186 10.59 2.27 -3.82
CA MET A 186 9.99 3.49 -4.34
C MET A 186 10.19 4.66 -3.37
N VAL A 187 9.90 4.46 -2.08
CA VAL A 187 10.19 5.43 -1.02
C VAL A 187 11.70 5.68 -0.94
N GLY A 188 12.51 4.64 -1.09
CA GLY A 188 13.97 4.75 -1.14
C GLY A 188 14.45 5.62 -2.30
N ALA A 189 13.95 5.39 -3.51
CA ALA A 189 14.28 6.19 -4.68
C ALA A 189 13.86 7.65 -4.50
N TRP A 190 12.63 7.89 -4.01
CA TRP A 190 12.16 9.23 -3.66
C TRP A 190 13.10 9.92 -2.67
N PHE A 191 13.50 9.24 -1.60
CA PHE A 191 14.35 9.81 -0.57
C PHE A 191 15.76 10.14 -1.09
N ILE A 192 16.32 9.29 -1.99
CA ILE A 192 17.61 9.54 -2.65
C ILE A 192 17.54 10.81 -3.51
N VAL A 193 16.50 10.97 -4.33
CA VAL A 193 16.29 12.15 -5.17
C VAL A 193 16.22 13.41 -4.30
N VAL A 194 15.48 13.35 -3.19
CA VAL A 194 15.39 14.45 -2.22
C VAL A 194 16.77 14.81 -1.66
N TYR A 195 17.53 13.82 -1.20
CA TYR A 195 18.88 14.06 -0.68
C TYR A 195 19.84 14.60 -1.76
N CYS A 196 19.74 14.10 -2.99
CA CYS A 196 20.53 14.58 -4.12
C CYS A 196 20.29 16.07 -4.39
N ILE A 197 19.01 16.46 -4.55
CA ILE A 197 18.64 17.87 -4.78
C ILE A 197 19.11 18.75 -3.61
N CYS A 198 18.91 18.31 -2.38
CA CYS A 198 19.33 19.02 -1.19
C CYS A 198 20.86 19.16 -1.11
N THR A 199 21.61 18.13 -1.48
CA THR A 199 23.07 18.15 -1.50
C THR A 199 23.60 19.18 -2.51
N ILE A 200 23.05 19.20 -3.72
CA ILE A 200 23.43 20.15 -4.77
C ILE A 200 23.10 21.58 -4.34
N ARG A 201 21.90 21.79 -3.76
CA ARG A 201 21.39 23.12 -3.42
C ARG A 201 22.04 23.72 -2.17
N TYR A 202 22.25 22.94 -1.12
CA TYR A 202 22.70 23.45 0.19
C TYR A 202 24.17 23.17 0.48
N ARG A 203 24.79 22.19 -0.17
CA ARG A 203 26.19 21.78 0.02
C ARG A 203 26.55 21.48 1.49
N GLU A 204 25.56 21.05 2.28
CA GLU A 204 25.73 20.70 3.68
C GLU A 204 26.31 19.28 3.81
N ARG A 205 27.41 19.15 4.56
CA ARG A 205 28.10 17.84 4.74
C ARG A 205 27.17 16.73 5.23
N ILE A 206 26.27 17.02 6.17
CA ILE A 206 25.35 16.01 6.72
C ILE A 206 24.36 15.50 5.66
N VAL A 207 23.87 16.38 4.80
CA VAL A 207 22.97 16.01 3.71
C VAL A 207 23.72 15.19 2.67
N ALA A 208 24.97 15.55 2.37
CA ALA A 208 25.82 14.79 1.46
C ALA A 208 26.14 13.38 2.00
N ILE A 209 26.42 13.24 3.30
CA ILE A 209 26.60 11.92 3.93
C ILE A 209 25.30 11.11 3.82
N GLY A 210 24.14 11.72 4.11
CA GLY A 210 22.82 11.09 3.96
C GLY A 210 22.58 10.61 2.51
N PHE A 211 22.95 11.43 1.52
CA PHE A 211 22.86 11.04 0.10
C PHE A 211 23.73 9.83 -0.22
N VAL A 212 25.02 9.85 0.17
CA VAL A 212 25.93 8.73 -0.09
C VAL A 212 25.44 7.45 0.58
N VAL A 213 25.02 7.52 1.85
CA VAL A 213 24.51 6.35 2.59
C VAL A 213 23.23 5.82 1.94
N SER A 214 22.29 6.67 1.57
CA SER A 214 21.05 6.24 0.91
C SER A 214 21.33 5.61 -0.46
N LEU A 215 22.23 6.20 -1.26
CA LEU A 215 22.64 5.67 -2.56
C LEU A 215 23.32 4.29 -2.44
N VAL A 216 24.27 4.16 -1.53
CA VAL A 216 24.97 2.89 -1.28
C VAL A 216 23.97 1.82 -0.82
N SER A 217 23.08 2.15 0.12
CA SER A 217 22.06 1.22 0.61
C SER A 217 21.13 0.78 -0.52
N PHE A 218 20.74 1.69 -1.41
CA PHE A 218 19.88 1.38 -2.55
C PHE A 218 20.57 0.51 -3.59
N VAL A 219 21.81 0.84 -3.94
CA VAL A 219 22.61 0.02 -4.86
C VAL A 219 22.84 -1.38 -4.29
N THR A 220 23.11 -1.48 -2.98
CA THR A 220 23.25 -2.78 -2.31
C THR A 220 21.91 -3.56 -2.36
N LEU A 221 20.79 -2.90 -2.09
CA LEU A 221 19.48 -3.51 -2.22
C LEU A 221 19.25 -4.05 -3.63
N LEU A 222 19.52 -3.23 -4.65
CA LEU A 222 19.38 -3.66 -6.06
C LEU A 222 20.31 -4.83 -6.41
N ALA A 223 21.54 -4.83 -5.93
CA ALA A 223 22.48 -5.91 -6.16
C ALA A 223 22.02 -7.23 -5.52
N VAL A 224 21.50 -7.17 -4.30
CA VAL A 224 20.99 -8.35 -3.58
C VAL A 224 19.69 -8.87 -4.20
N THR A 225 18.83 -7.99 -4.66
CA THR A 225 17.50 -8.34 -5.21
C THR A 225 17.47 -8.59 -6.72
N GLY A 226 18.65 -8.70 -7.36
CA GLY A 226 18.76 -9.02 -8.79
C GLY A 226 18.52 -7.85 -9.75
N GLY A 227 18.52 -6.61 -9.22
CA GLY A 227 18.45 -5.38 -10.03
C GLY A 227 17.02 -4.89 -10.35
N VAL A 228 16.92 -3.65 -10.81
CA VAL A 228 15.65 -2.99 -11.20
C VAL A 228 15.01 -3.67 -12.41
N GLY A 229 15.83 -4.32 -13.25
CA GLY A 229 15.40 -4.85 -14.56
C GLY A 229 14.46 -6.03 -14.50
N TYR A 230 14.43 -6.78 -13.40
CA TYR A 230 13.67 -8.04 -13.40
C TYR A 230 12.25 -7.92 -12.85
N SER A 231 11.94 -7.02 -11.94
CA SER A 231 10.60 -6.94 -11.34
C SER A 231 9.71 -5.83 -11.92
N ILE A 232 10.28 -4.69 -12.28
CA ILE A 232 9.49 -3.58 -12.89
C ILE A 232 9.38 -3.77 -14.40
N VAL A 233 10.46 -4.23 -15.04
CA VAL A 233 10.51 -4.39 -16.50
C VAL A 233 9.99 -5.76 -16.93
N SER A 234 10.23 -6.83 -16.17
CA SER A 234 9.84 -8.17 -16.60
C SER A 234 8.37 -8.52 -16.36
N SER A 235 7.74 -7.98 -15.33
CA SER A 235 6.28 -8.17 -15.17
C SER A 235 5.51 -7.27 -16.14
N SER A 236 5.92 -6.00 -16.28
CA SER A 236 5.24 -5.06 -17.17
C SER A 236 5.62 -5.23 -18.65
N PHE A 237 6.88 -5.50 -18.97
CA PHE A 237 7.26 -5.79 -20.38
C PHE A 237 6.90 -7.20 -20.83
N ARG A 238 6.84 -8.20 -19.95
CA ARG A 238 6.27 -9.49 -20.33
C ARG A 238 4.78 -9.40 -20.58
N SER A 239 4.03 -8.70 -19.72
CA SER A 239 2.60 -8.48 -19.99
C SER A 239 2.40 -7.67 -21.27
N ILE A 240 3.14 -6.58 -21.46
CA ILE A 240 3.02 -5.74 -22.67
C ILE A 240 3.48 -6.48 -23.94
N SER A 241 4.58 -7.25 -23.89
CA SER A 241 5.03 -7.99 -25.08
C SER A 241 4.16 -9.19 -25.38
N ASP A 242 3.68 -9.89 -24.37
CA ASP A 242 2.81 -11.06 -24.54
C ASP A 242 1.37 -10.61 -24.89
N GLU A 243 0.85 -9.53 -24.28
CA GLU A 243 -0.45 -8.94 -24.62
C GLU A 243 -0.46 -8.26 -26.00
N ALA A 244 0.60 -7.54 -26.38
CA ALA A 244 0.70 -6.93 -27.72
C ALA A 244 0.81 -7.97 -28.83
N VAL A 245 1.48 -9.08 -28.59
CA VAL A 245 1.54 -10.20 -29.53
C VAL A 245 0.21 -10.94 -29.59
N ASP A 246 -0.45 -11.15 -28.45
CA ASP A 246 -1.74 -11.83 -28.38
C ASP A 246 -2.89 -10.96 -28.95
N ALA A 247 -2.89 -9.64 -28.74
CA ALA A 247 -3.86 -8.72 -29.35
C ALA A 247 -3.73 -8.63 -30.88
N GLN A 248 -2.51 -8.73 -31.42
CA GLN A 248 -2.30 -8.80 -32.86
C GLN A 248 -2.79 -10.12 -33.49
N ILE A 249 -2.78 -11.21 -32.71
CA ILE A 249 -3.21 -12.54 -33.21
C ILE A 249 -4.73 -12.73 -33.05
N SER A 250 -5.34 -12.16 -31.99
CA SER A 250 -6.76 -12.36 -31.71
C SER A 250 -7.70 -11.39 -32.43
N GLY A 251 -7.19 -10.26 -32.93
CA GLY A 251 -8.02 -9.22 -33.54
C GLY A 251 -9.03 -8.57 -32.58
N GLU A 252 -8.96 -8.86 -31.29
CA GLU A 252 -9.78 -8.22 -30.28
C GLU A 252 -9.23 -6.83 -29.94
N PRO A 253 -10.10 -5.81 -29.78
CA PRO A 253 -9.64 -4.51 -29.34
C PRO A 253 -9.02 -4.67 -27.96
N GLU A 254 -7.78 -4.18 -27.80
CA GLU A 254 -7.06 -4.11 -26.55
C GLU A 254 -8.02 -3.72 -25.41
N GLN A 255 -8.41 -4.67 -24.58
CA GLN A 255 -8.87 -4.37 -23.23
C GLN A 255 -7.61 -3.97 -22.43
N LEU A 256 -7.03 -2.84 -22.86
CA LEU A 256 -6.02 -2.12 -22.08
C LEU A 256 -6.51 -2.04 -20.65
N ASN A 257 -5.71 -2.52 -19.75
CA ASN A 257 -5.90 -2.52 -18.32
C ASN A 257 -6.62 -1.21 -17.91
N GLU A 258 -7.94 -1.23 -17.81
CA GLU A 258 -8.79 -0.07 -17.51
C GLU A 258 -8.32 0.66 -16.24
N SER A 259 -7.58 -0.08 -15.40
CA SER A 259 -7.00 0.40 -14.15
C SER A 259 -6.04 1.58 -14.30
N TYR A 260 -5.32 1.69 -15.41
CA TYR A 260 -4.30 2.72 -15.64
C TYR A 260 -4.70 3.75 -16.69
N ASN A 261 -5.98 3.81 -17.04
CA ASN A 261 -6.49 4.89 -17.87
C ASN A 261 -6.20 6.24 -17.21
N GLN A 262 -5.76 7.22 -18.00
CA GLN A 262 -5.46 8.57 -17.51
C GLN A 262 -6.62 9.20 -16.73
N THR A 263 -7.85 8.93 -17.14
CA THR A 263 -9.06 9.40 -16.45
C THR A 263 -9.16 8.81 -15.04
N ASN A 264 -8.86 7.53 -14.86
CA ASN A 264 -8.90 6.85 -13.57
C ASN A 264 -7.80 7.37 -12.64
N LEU A 265 -6.58 7.58 -13.16
CA LEU A 265 -5.48 8.17 -12.38
C LEU A 265 -5.77 9.61 -11.98
N PHE A 266 -6.36 10.42 -12.88
CA PHE A 266 -6.78 11.77 -12.55
C PHE A 266 -7.87 11.77 -11.47
N SER A 267 -8.88 10.93 -11.61
CA SER A 267 -9.95 10.80 -10.61
C SER A 267 -9.41 10.35 -9.26
N TYR A 268 -8.47 9.40 -9.26
CA TYR A 268 -7.78 8.96 -8.06
C TYR A 268 -6.97 10.09 -7.40
N PHE A 269 -6.23 10.86 -8.21
CA PHE A 269 -5.51 12.05 -7.74
C PHE A 269 -6.46 13.05 -7.08
N ILE A 270 -7.58 13.36 -7.72
CA ILE A 270 -8.60 14.26 -7.18
C ILE A 270 -9.16 13.73 -5.86
N ALA A 271 -9.57 12.46 -5.82
CA ALA A 271 -10.15 11.84 -4.63
C ALA A 271 -9.20 11.90 -3.42
N LEU A 272 -7.91 11.66 -3.63
CA LEU A 272 -6.92 11.68 -2.56
C LEU A 272 -6.48 13.08 -2.11
N CYS A 273 -6.41 14.03 -3.04
CA CYS A 273 -5.66 15.27 -2.81
C CYS A 273 -6.51 16.54 -2.72
N ILE A 274 -7.66 16.61 -3.42
CA ILE A 274 -8.39 17.86 -3.62
C ILE A 274 -8.75 18.58 -2.31
N LEU A 275 -9.22 17.84 -1.32
CA LEU A 275 -9.63 18.41 -0.04
C LEU A 275 -8.46 18.92 0.80
N LEU A 276 -7.26 18.37 0.57
CA LEU A 276 -6.06 18.75 1.30
C LEU A 276 -5.40 20.01 0.74
N ILE A 277 -5.59 20.29 -0.55
CA ILE A 277 -4.89 21.38 -1.27
C ILE A 277 -5.01 22.73 -0.56
N PRO A 278 -6.19 23.23 -0.16
CA PRO A 278 -6.30 24.55 0.46
C PRO A 278 -5.47 24.68 1.74
N LEU A 279 -5.55 23.68 2.62
CA LEU A 279 -4.76 23.67 3.86
C LEU A 279 -3.26 23.46 3.58
N ALA A 280 -2.93 22.62 2.60
CA ALA A 280 -1.55 22.38 2.22
C ALA A 280 -0.88 23.63 1.63
N ILE A 281 -1.59 24.45 0.87
CA ILE A 281 -1.08 25.76 0.38
C ILE A 281 -0.74 26.66 1.57
N VAL A 282 -1.64 26.78 2.54
CA VAL A 282 -1.36 27.57 3.77
C VAL A 282 -0.12 27.01 4.48
N GLY A 283 -0.02 25.69 4.62
CA GLY A 283 1.13 25.04 5.23
C GLY A 283 2.42 25.28 4.45
N TYR A 284 2.40 25.14 3.14
CA TYR A 284 3.55 25.34 2.26
C TYR A 284 4.10 26.77 2.32
N LEU A 285 3.22 27.77 2.30
CA LEU A 285 3.60 29.18 2.37
C LEU A 285 4.22 29.54 3.73
N GLN A 286 3.72 28.95 4.82
CA GLN A 286 4.18 29.23 6.17
C GLN A 286 5.40 28.41 6.59
N LEU A 287 5.63 27.27 5.98
CA LEU A 287 6.74 26.38 6.29
C LEU A 287 8.05 26.96 5.74
N LYS A 288 9.05 27.10 6.62
CA LYS A 288 10.38 27.62 6.24
C LYS A 288 11.35 26.53 5.81
N ASP A 289 11.10 25.28 6.20
CA ASP A 289 12.02 24.19 5.91
C ASP A 289 11.94 23.79 4.43
N GLN A 290 13.07 23.90 3.77
CA GLN A 290 13.16 23.66 2.32
C GLN A 290 13.26 22.17 1.98
N LEU A 291 13.81 21.33 2.88
CA LEU A 291 13.92 19.89 2.65
C LEU A 291 12.53 19.27 2.48
N LEU A 292 11.59 19.63 3.36
CA LEU A 292 10.20 19.15 3.23
C LEU A 292 9.53 19.68 1.97
N LYS A 293 9.80 20.94 1.57
CA LYS A 293 9.28 21.47 0.30
C LYS A 293 9.81 20.69 -0.90
N ILE A 294 11.09 20.30 -0.88
CA ILE A 294 11.67 19.45 -1.92
C ILE A 294 11.01 18.06 -1.90
N CYS A 295 10.78 17.46 -0.72
CA CYS A 295 10.04 16.20 -0.63
C CYS A 295 8.67 16.29 -1.32
N LEU A 296 7.90 17.34 -1.05
CA LEU A 296 6.59 17.54 -1.67
C LEU A 296 6.69 17.72 -3.19
N ILE A 297 7.65 18.54 -3.66
CA ILE A 297 7.82 18.80 -5.09
C ILE A 297 8.24 17.52 -5.84
N VAL A 298 9.17 16.74 -5.29
CA VAL A 298 9.59 15.47 -5.91
C VAL A 298 8.43 14.48 -5.98
N ALA A 299 7.64 14.37 -4.92
CA ALA A 299 6.45 13.52 -4.92
C ALA A 299 5.38 14.03 -5.91
N LEU A 300 5.19 15.36 -6.03
CA LEU A 300 4.29 15.95 -7.02
C LEU A 300 4.75 15.63 -8.45
N VAL A 301 6.03 15.80 -8.75
CA VAL A 301 6.58 15.48 -10.09
C VAL A 301 6.38 13.98 -10.37
N GLY A 302 6.67 13.11 -9.41
CA GLY A 302 6.40 11.67 -9.54
C GLY A 302 4.92 11.38 -9.81
N SER A 303 4.01 12.04 -9.07
CA SER A 303 2.56 11.84 -9.22
C SER A 303 1.99 12.38 -10.55
N MET A 304 2.74 13.18 -11.31
CA MET A 304 2.33 13.71 -12.60
C MET A 304 2.97 12.98 -13.79
N THR A 305 3.74 11.92 -13.55
CA THR A 305 4.43 11.17 -14.61
C THR A 305 3.47 10.58 -15.64
N TRP A 306 2.27 10.18 -15.23
CA TRP A 306 1.22 9.66 -16.11
C TRP A 306 0.71 10.69 -17.15
N LEU A 307 0.93 11.99 -16.95
CA LEU A 307 0.60 13.02 -17.94
C LEU A 307 1.57 13.00 -19.13
N VAL A 308 2.81 12.56 -18.90
CA VAL A 308 3.90 12.61 -19.88
C VAL A 308 4.14 11.23 -20.51
N PHE A 309 3.97 10.18 -19.74
CA PHE A 309 4.23 8.80 -20.17
C PHE A 309 2.92 8.07 -20.37
N PRO A 310 2.61 7.59 -21.59
CA PRO A 310 1.37 6.85 -21.88
C PRO A 310 1.27 5.51 -21.15
N HIS A 311 2.40 4.91 -20.78
CA HIS A 311 2.50 3.66 -20.02
C HIS A 311 2.80 3.97 -18.53
N ALA A 312 1.84 4.58 -17.87
CA ALA A 312 1.97 5.00 -16.47
C ALA A 312 2.05 3.82 -15.47
N ASP A 313 1.60 2.64 -15.88
CA ASP A 313 1.72 1.36 -15.17
C ASP A 313 3.17 1.01 -14.88
N VAL A 314 4.08 1.17 -15.84
CA VAL A 314 5.52 0.92 -15.69
C VAL A 314 6.13 1.77 -14.57
N LEU A 315 5.62 2.99 -14.40
CA LEU A 315 6.11 3.95 -13.39
C LEU A 315 5.36 3.86 -12.06
N VAL A 316 4.39 2.95 -11.93
CA VAL A 316 3.55 2.81 -10.72
C VAL A 316 2.98 4.16 -10.29
N ALA A 317 2.37 4.88 -11.23
CA ALA A 317 1.92 6.26 -11.07
C ALA A 317 0.92 6.42 -9.92
N ASP A 318 0.07 5.43 -9.69
CA ASP A 318 -0.88 5.34 -8.59
C ASP A 318 -0.19 5.42 -7.21
N ARG A 319 0.94 4.75 -7.04
CA ARG A 319 1.73 4.82 -5.79
C ARG A 319 2.40 6.18 -5.62
N TRP A 320 2.86 6.82 -6.71
CA TRP A 320 3.36 8.19 -6.64
C TRP A 320 2.29 9.18 -6.23
N ILE A 321 1.05 9.03 -6.73
CA ILE A 321 -0.11 9.83 -6.31
C ILE A 321 -0.35 9.67 -4.81
N LEU A 322 -0.24 8.44 -4.30
CA LEU A 322 -0.40 8.15 -2.88
C LEU A 322 0.71 8.79 -2.02
N LEU A 323 1.98 8.67 -2.43
CA LEU A 323 3.13 9.29 -1.75
C LEU A 323 3.01 10.83 -1.74
N PHE A 324 2.55 11.42 -2.86
CA PHE A 324 2.24 12.84 -2.91
C PHE A 324 1.12 13.21 -1.93
N GLY A 325 0.03 12.44 -1.90
CA GLY A 325 -1.09 12.64 -0.97
C GLY A 325 -0.66 12.58 0.50
N ILE A 326 0.25 11.65 0.86
CA ILE A 326 0.82 11.56 2.22
C ILE A 326 1.66 12.81 2.54
N SER A 327 2.52 13.21 1.62
CA SER A 327 3.31 14.45 1.78
C SER A 327 2.40 15.67 1.90
N LEU A 328 1.37 15.76 1.06
CA LEU A 328 0.38 16.82 1.08
C LEU A 328 -0.38 16.86 2.42
N SER A 329 -0.69 15.69 2.99
CA SER A 329 -1.34 15.56 4.31
C SER A 329 -0.49 16.18 5.43
N VAL A 330 0.84 16.04 5.38
CA VAL A 330 1.74 16.67 6.35
C VAL A 330 1.68 18.19 6.24
N PHE A 331 1.70 18.73 5.01
CA PHE A 331 1.57 20.17 4.79
C PHE A 331 0.18 20.67 5.18
N ALA A 332 -0.87 19.92 4.87
CA ALA A 332 -2.24 20.24 5.26
C ALA A 332 -2.41 20.26 6.79
N GLY A 333 -1.83 19.29 7.50
CA GLY A 333 -1.84 19.27 8.97
C GLY A 333 -1.13 20.48 9.58
N TYR A 334 0.00 20.89 8.99
CA TYR A 334 0.67 22.12 9.40
C TYR A 334 -0.17 23.37 9.07
N GLY A 335 -0.79 23.42 7.88
CA GLY A 335 -1.70 24.49 7.47
C GLY A 335 -2.92 24.55 8.38
N PHE A 336 -3.49 23.43 8.79
CA PHE A 336 -4.59 23.33 9.74
C PHE A 336 -4.24 24.01 11.08
N VAL A 337 -3.10 23.68 11.66
CA VAL A 337 -2.62 24.33 12.89
C VAL A 337 -2.44 25.85 12.69
N ARG A 338 -1.92 26.29 11.54
CA ARG A 338 -1.77 27.70 11.24
C ARG A 338 -3.10 28.41 11.08
N THR A 339 -4.06 27.78 10.44
CA THR A 339 -5.43 28.30 10.35
C THR A 339 -6.05 28.48 11.73
N ILE A 340 -5.89 27.51 12.63
CA ILE A 340 -6.31 27.63 14.04
C ILE A 340 -5.66 28.85 14.70
N GLN A 341 -4.36 29.04 14.55
CA GLN A 341 -3.63 30.16 15.13
C GLN A 341 -4.10 31.52 14.57
N ILE A 342 -4.51 31.58 13.31
CA ILE A 342 -5.08 32.78 12.69
C ILE A 342 -6.49 33.03 13.24
N LEU A 343 -7.34 32.00 13.24
CA LEU A 343 -8.72 32.09 13.74
C LEU A 343 -8.76 32.52 15.20
N SER A 344 -7.85 31.98 16.04
CA SER A 344 -7.77 32.33 17.47
C SER A 344 -7.42 33.81 17.74
N LYS A 345 -6.79 34.48 16.78
CA LYS A 345 -6.51 35.92 16.84
C LYS A 345 -7.70 36.78 16.43
N TRP A 346 -8.54 36.26 15.53
CA TRP A 346 -9.68 36.99 14.97
C TRP A 346 -10.96 36.81 15.80
N GLN A 347 -11.13 35.63 16.39
CA GLN A 347 -12.32 35.35 17.20
C GLN A 347 -12.15 35.86 18.61
N ARG A 348 -13.09 36.72 19.05
CA ARG A 348 -13.13 37.25 20.42
C ARG A 348 -13.49 36.19 21.46
N SER A 349 -14.10 35.07 21.05
CA SER A 349 -14.50 33.98 21.93
C SER A 349 -13.63 32.74 21.71
N THR A 350 -12.93 32.29 22.75
CA THR A 350 -12.13 31.07 22.73
C THR A 350 -12.99 29.83 22.41
N ASN A 351 -14.24 29.79 22.92
CA ASN A 351 -15.15 28.67 22.70
C ASN A 351 -15.54 28.52 21.23
N LEU A 352 -15.78 29.63 20.53
CA LEU A 352 -16.10 29.60 19.09
C LEU A 352 -14.92 29.11 18.28
N CYS A 353 -13.70 29.51 18.62
CA CYS A 353 -12.48 29.02 17.96
C CYS A 353 -12.30 27.51 18.15
N ILE A 354 -12.49 26.99 19.37
CA ILE A 354 -12.42 25.56 19.67
C ILE A 354 -13.49 24.80 18.87
N LEU A 355 -14.73 25.29 18.88
CA LEU A 355 -15.84 24.65 18.17
C LEU A 355 -15.56 24.57 16.65
N THR A 356 -15.17 25.69 16.03
CA THR A 356 -14.86 25.75 14.59
C THR A 356 -13.72 24.78 14.25
N THR A 357 -12.67 24.75 15.07
CA THR A 357 -11.53 23.84 14.89
C THR A 357 -11.96 22.38 14.99
N ALA A 358 -12.75 22.05 16.02
CA ALA A 358 -13.27 20.69 16.20
C ALA A 358 -14.17 20.27 15.03
N MET A 359 -15.04 21.16 14.54
CA MET A 359 -15.88 20.88 13.38
C MET A 359 -15.05 20.60 12.12
N ILE A 360 -14.05 21.42 11.80
CA ILE A 360 -13.16 21.19 10.65
C ILE A 360 -12.45 19.84 10.79
N PHE A 361 -11.88 19.56 11.97
CA PHE A 361 -11.21 18.28 12.23
C PHE A 361 -12.17 17.09 12.05
N LEU A 362 -13.39 17.18 12.60
CA LEU A 362 -14.39 16.13 12.50
C LEU A 362 -14.81 15.86 11.06
N ILE A 363 -14.94 16.91 10.23
CA ILE A 363 -15.27 16.73 8.80
C ILE A 363 -14.17 15.92 8.10
N PHE A 364 -12.89 16.28 8.28
CA PHE A 364 -11.79 15.52 7.69
C PHE A 364 -11.68 14.10 8.26
N ALA A 365 -11.88 13.93 9.57
CA ALA A 365 -11.88 12.63 10.21
C ALA A 365 -13.03 11.75 9.70
N GLN A 366 -14.23 12.31 9.55
CA GLN A 366 -15.39 11.60 9.00
C GLN A 366 -15.13 11.12 7.58
N ILE A 367 -14.61 11.99 6.72
CA ILE A 367 -14.30 11.66 5.32
C ILE A 367 -13.25 10.53 5.29
N GLY A 368 -12.17 10.65 6.07
CA GLY A 368 -11.12 9.64 6.13
C GLY A 368 -11.61 8.29 6.66
N ILE A 369 -12.36 8.31 7.77
CA ILE A 369 -12.92 7.08 8.36
C ILE A 369 -13.94 6.43 7.41
N SER A 370 -14.81 7.22 6.77
CA SER A 370 -15.74 6.69 5.77
C SER A 370 -15.00 6.01 4.62
N TYR A 371 -13.91 6.62 4.15
CA TYR A 371 -13.05 5.99 3.15
C TYR A 371 -12.42 4.69 3.67
N ALA A 372 -11.95 4.65 4.90
CA ALA A 372 -11.38 3.45 5.53
C ALA A 372 -12.41 2.31 5.67
N MET A 373 -13.70 2.64 5.67
CA MET A 373 -14.80 1.67 5.76
C MET A 373 -15.36 1.22 4.40
N LEU A 374 -14.85 1.72 3.28
CA LEU A 374 -15.27 1.31 1.93
C LEU A 374 -15.18 -0.21 1.67
N PRO A 375 -14.18 -0.95 2.19
CA PRO A 375 -14.12 -2.39 2.00
C PRO A 375 -15.34 -3.15 2.52
N TYR A 376 -16.03 -2.56 3.50
CA TYR A 376 -17.18 -3.17 4.19
C TYR A 376 -18.51 -2.82 3.55
N ASN A 377 -18.60 -1.67 2.91
CA ASN A 377 -19.83 -1.21 2.29
C ASN A 377 -19.51 -0.46 0.99
N ALA A 378 -19.64 -1.15 -0.12
CA ALA A 378 -19.45 -0.58 -1.45
C ALA A 378 -20.39 0.62 -1.74
N GLN A 379 -21.52 0.70 -1.02
CA GLN A 379 -22.47 1.80 -1.13
C GLN A 379 -22.14 2.98 -0.20
N ALA A 380 -21.17 2.84 0.69
CA ALA A 380 -20.67 3.96 1.49
C ALA A 380 -19.90 4.93 0.58
N SER A 381 -20.59 5.59 -0.31
CA SER A 381 -20.02 6.67 -1.10
C SER A 381 -19.71 7.83 -0.17
N ILE A 382 -18.43 8.07 0.09
CA ILE A 382 -17.93 9.26 0.81
C ILE A 382 -18.38 10.52 0.10
N ILE A 383 -18.59 10.42 -1.19
CA ILE A 383 -18.99 11.48 -2.10
C ILE A 383 -20.34 11.14 -2.71
N SER A 384 -21.32 10.82 -1.86
CA SER A 384 -22.73 10.79 -2.30
C SER A 384 -23.18 12.10 -2.95
N LEU A 385 -22.44 13.18 -2.73
CA LEU A 385 -22.58 14.46 -3.44
C LEU A 385 -22.37 14.37 -4.96
N PHE A 386 -21.68 13.35 -5.47
CA PHE A 386 -21.34 13.26 -6.90
C PHE A 386 -21.92 12.03 -7.60
N GLU A 387 -22.77 11.23 -6.92
CA GLU A 387 -23.41 10.01 -7.47
C GLU A 387 -22.44 9.03 -8.17
N THR A 388 -21.14 9.22 -8.03
CA THR A 388 -20.12 8.39 -8.66
C THR A 388 -19.55 7.39 -7.67
N ASN A 389 -19.54 6.13 -8.05
CA ASN A 389 -18.84 5.08 -7.30
C ASN A 389 -17.33 5.36 -7.37
N ILE A 390 -16.69 5.67 -6.23
CA ILE A 390 -15.23 5.78 -6.17
C ILE A 390 -14.57 4.49 -6.68
N GLN A 391 -15.21 3.35 -6.52
CA GLN A 391 -14.74 2.05 -7.01
C GLN A 391 -14.49 2.04 -8.52
N ASP A 392 -15.26 2.80 -9.31
CA ASP A 392 -15.10 2.88 -10.75
C ASP A 392 -13.83 3.65 -11.16
N PHE A 393 -13.25 4.42 -10.23
CA PHE A 393 -12.08 5.27 -10.48
C PHE A 393 -10.81 4.80 -9.78
N VAL A 394 -10.91 3.79 -8.91
CA VAL A 394 -9.76 3.25 -8.19
C VAL A 394 -9.28 2.00 -8.91
N PRO A 395 -8.00 1.91 -9.30
CA PRO A 395 -7.44 0.69 -9.89
C PRO A 395 -7.81 -0.55 -9.05
N LYS A 396 -8.13 -1.67 -9.68
CA LYS A 396 -8.48 -2.91 -8.96
C LYS A 396 -7.41 -3.32 -7.94
N SER A 397 -6.14 -3.14 -8.27
CA SER A 397 -5.00 -3.35 -7.35
C SER A 397 -5.01 -2.42 -6.14
N MET A 398 -5.74 -1.32 -6.22
CA MET A 398 -5.93 -0.34 -5.17
C MET A 398 -7.25 -0.49 -4.43
N GLN A 399 -8.13 -1.38 -4.89
CA GLN A 399 -9.28 -1.82 -4.13
C GLN A 399 -8.80 -2.71 -2.99
N PHE A 400 -9.48 -2.68 -1.88
CA PHE A 400 -9.03 -3.21 -0.58
C PHE A 400 -8.70 -4.68 -0.59
N ASN A 401 -9.48 -5.44 -1.33
CA ASN A 401 -9.35 -6.87 -1.53
C ASN A 401 -9.82 -7.17 -2.95
N SER A 402 -9.29 -8.21 -3.53
CA SER A 402 -9.80 -8.81 -4.75
C SER A 402 -11.24 -9.35 -4.58
N VAL A 403 -11.63 -9.62 -3.34
CA VAL A 403 -12.96 -10.05 -2.93
C VAL A 403 -13.45 -9.10 -1.83
N ARG A 404 -14.67 -8.62 -1.94
CA ARG A 404 -15.27 -7.77 -0.90
C ARG A 404 -15.40 -8.54 0.41
N ILE A 405 -15.34 -7.84 1.53
CA ILE A 405 -15.40 -8.47 2.85
C ILE A 405 -16.73 -9.20 3.06
N ASP A 406 -17.84 -8.65 2.58
CA ASP A 406 -19.15 -9.33 2.60
C ASP A 406 -19.19 -10.60 1.75
N GLN A 407 -18.30 -10.75 0.78
CA GLN A 407 -18.15 -11.93 -0.08
C GLN A 407 -17.11 -12.94 0.46
N SER A 408 -16.25 -12.53 1.39
CA SER A 408 -15.20 -13.37 1.95
C SER A 408 -15.70 -14.67 2.59
N PRO A 409 -16.87 -14.70 3.30
CA PRO A 409 -17.44 -15.95 3.80
C PRO A 409 -17.73 -16.97 2.70
N MET A 410 -18.20 -16.51 1.55
CA MET A 410 -18.54 -17.40 0.42
C MET A 410 -17.30 -17.97 -0.25
N LEU A 411 -16.21 -17.20 -0.32
CA LEU A 411 -14.92 -17.70 -0.80
C LEU A 411 -14.31 -18.72 0.19
N GLN A 412 -14.43 -18.46 1.50
CA GLN A 412 -14.00 -19.42 2.51
C GLN A 412 -14.79 -20.73 2.45
N ASP A 413 -16.08 -20.64 2.16
CA ASP A 413 -16.95 -21.82 1.97
C ASP A 413 -16.47 -22.68 0.78
N ILE A 414 -16.09 -22.04 -0.35
CA ILE A 414 -15.45 -22.73 -1.48
C ILE A 414 -14.14 -23.43 -1.06
N ILE A 415 -13.29 -22.75 -0.31
CA ILE A 415 -12.02 -23.31 0.17
C ILE A 415 -12.27 -24.51 1.08
N ASN A 416 -13.23 -24.42 1.99
CA ASN A 416 -13.60 -25.50 2.89
C ASN A 416 -14.12 -26.70 2.08
N TRP A 417 -15.04 -26.48 1.13
CA TRP A 417 -15.56 -27.52 0.27
C TRP A 417 -14.43 -28.24 -0.50
N LEU A 418 -13.48 -27.48 -1.07
CA LEU A 418 -12.33 -28.05 -1.78
C LEU A 418 -11.46 -28.88 -0.87
N ASN A 419 -11.22 -28.43 0.37
CA ASN A 419 -10.43 -29.17 1.36
C ASN A 419 -11.08 -30.51 1.75
N GLU A 420 -12.41 -30.56 1.80
CA GLU A 420 -13.17 -31.74 2.20
C GLU A 420 -13.41 -32.72 1.04
N ASN A 421 -13.60 -32.21 -0.17
CA ASN A 421 -14.13 -33.02 -1.28
C ASN A 421 -13.12 -33.28 -2.41
N THR A 422 -11.90 -32.72 -2.32
CA THR A 422 -10.88 -32.91 -3.36
C THR A 422 -9.63 -33.62 -2.82
N SER A 423 -8.88 -34.27 -3.72
CA SER A 423 -7.62 -34.90 -3.31
C SER A 423 -6.55 -33.87 -2.97
N THR A 424 -5.57 -34.25 -2.13
CA THR A 424 -4.45 -33.36 -1.75
C THR A 424 -3.51 -33.00 -2.91
N ARG A 425 -3.70 -33.61 -4.09
CA ARG A 425 -2.92 -33.33 -5.31
C ARG A 425 -3.74 -32.60 -6.37
N SER A 426 -5.01 -32.27 -6.07
CA SER A 426 -5.87 -31.59 -7.05
C SER A 426 -5.30 -30.21 -7.41
N LYS A 427 -5.44 -29.83 -8.67
CA LYS A 427 -5.16 -28.50 -9.15
C LYS A 427 -6.43 -27.67 -9.15
N ILE A 428 -6.33 -26.48 -8.60
CA ILE A 428 -7.42 -25.52 -8.49
C ILE A 428 -7.11 -24.35 -9.43
N ILE A 429 -8.05 -24.05 -10.31
CA ILE A 429 -7.92 -23.02 -11.31
C ILE A 429 -8.90 -21.90 -10.99
N GLY A 430 -8.42 -20.67 -10.99
CA GLY A 430 -9.26 -19.51 -10.65
C GLY A 430 -8.64 -18.19 -11.06
N SER A 431 -9.27 -17.07 -10.72
CA SER A 431 -8.73 -15.75 -10.95
C SER A 431 -7.42 -15.53 -10.18
N SER A 432 -6.45 -14.89 -10.80
CA SER A 432 -5.20 -14.44 -10.14
C SER A 432 -5.47 -13.62 -8.89
N ASP A 433 -6.59 -12.90 -8.87
CA ASP A 433 -7.03 -12.09 -7.74
C ASP A 433 -7.34 -12.92 -6.48
N TRP A 434 -7.63 -14.21 -6.62
CA TRP A 434 -7.96 -15.09 -5.48
C TRP A 434 -6.78 -15.93 -5.02
N ARG A 435 -5.64 -15.84 -5.70
CA ARG A 435 -4.46 -16.67 -5.43
C ARG A 435 -4.10 -16.71 -3.95
N GLY A 436 -4.05 -15.57 -3.31
CA GLY A 436 -3.64 -15.48 -1.90
C GLY A 436 -4.59 -16.22 -0.96
N TRP A 437 -5.88 -16.19 -1.22
CA TRP A 437 -6.89 -16.93 -0.47
C TRP A 437 -6.70 -18.43 -0.61
N PHE A 438 -6.50 -18.93 -1.83
CA PHE A 438 -6.34 -20.35 -2.10
C PHE A 438 -4.98 -20.87 -1.61
N VAL A 439 -3.89 -20.15 -1.86
CA VAL A 439 -2.55 -20.56 -1.40
C VAL A 439 -2.49 -20.66 0.13
N SER A 440 -3.17 -19.76 0.85
CA SER A 440 -3.19 -19.78 2.32
C SER A 440 -4.27 -20.69 2.93
N GLY A 441 -5.36 -20.96 2.21
CA GLY A 441 -6.52 -21.67 2.72
C GLY A 441 -6.61 -23.15 2.31
N LEU A 442 -5.94 -23.55 1.22
CA LEU A 442 -5.94 -24.93 0.75
C LEU A 442 -4.97 -25.79 1.58
N ALA A 443 -5.45 -26.92 2.05
CA ALA A 443 -4.67 -27.88 2.80
C ALA A 443 -3.93 -28.88 1.88
N GLY A 444 -2.76 -29.34 2.31
CA GLY A 444 -1.96 -30.33 1.59
C GLY A 444 -1.20 -29.75 0.40
N ASN A 445 -0.93 -30.56 -0.62
CA ASN A 445 -0.15 -30.20 -1.81
C ASN A 445 -1.05 -29.76 -2.98
N ARG A 446 -2.23 -29.22 -2.71
CA ARG A 446 -3.11 -28.68 -3.75
C ARG A 446 -2.44 -27.46 -4.40
N GLY A 447 -2.34 -27.49 -5.75
CA GLY A 447 -1.79 -26.38 -6.49
C GLY A 447 -2.89 -25.39 -6.89
N PHE A 448 -2.62 -24.09 -6.82
CA PHE A 448 -3.45 -23.05 -7.41
C PHE A 448 -2.79 -22.51 -8.66
N ILE A 449 -3.55 -22.40 -9.75
CA ILE A 449 -3.11 -21.89 -11.04
C ILE A 449 -4.10 -20.82 -11.47
N SER A 450 -3.60 -19.67 -11.94
CA SER A 450 -4.47 -18.64 -12.48
C SER A 450 -4.98 -19.02 -13.89
N TYR A 451 -6.07 -18.41 -14.34
CA TYR A 451 -6.60 -18.61 -15.69
C TYR A 451 -5.54 -18.28 -16.75
N GLU A 452 -4.78 -17.21 -16.54
CA GLU A 452 -3.73 -16.75 -17.46
C GLU A 452 -2.56 -17.75 -17.51
N GLU A 453 -2.20 -18.34 -16.39
CA GLU A 453 -1.19 -19.40 -16.34
C GLU A 453 -1.68 -20.68 -17.03
N LEU A 454 -2.96 -21.04 -16.83
CA LEU A 454 -3.58 -22.17 -17.51
C LEU A 454 -3.55 -22.00 -19.03
N GLU A 455 -3.98 -20.86 -19.56
CA GLU A 455 -3.97 -20.58 -20.98
C GLU A 455 -2.57 -20.70 -21.60
N LYS A 456 -1.55 -20.15 -20.93
CA LYS A 456 -0.15 -20.27 -21.37
C LYS A 456 0.33 -21.73 -21.40
N GLN A 457 -0.05 -22.51 -20.40
CA GLN A 457 0.33 -23.93 -20.32
C GLN A 457 -0.38 -24.78 -21.39
N VAL A 458 -1.67 -24.53 -21.63
CA VAL A 458 -2.45 -25.23 -22.66
C VAL A 458 -1.92 -24.94 -24.08
N ARG A 459 -1.50 -23.70 -24.35
CA ARG A 459 -0.92 -23.32 -25.66
C ARG A 459 0.45 -23.96 -25.90
N ASN A 460 1.24 -24.22 -24.88
CA ASN A 460 2.65 -24.59 -25.00
C ASN A 460 2.93 -26.10 -24.87
N THR A 461 2.04 -26.90 -24.28
CA THR A 461 2.30 -28.31 -23.98
C THR A 461 1.02 -29.14 -23.97
N ASN A 462 1.16 -30.49 -24.07
CA ASN A 462 0.10 -31.42 -23.64
C ASN A 462 -0.03 -31.30 -22.09
N TYR A 463 -0.70 -30.27 -21.62
CA TYR A 463 -0.82 -29.83 -20.21
C TYR A 463 -1.48 -30.87 -19.29
N TRP A 464 -2.24 -31.80 -19.85
CA TRP A 464 -3.07 -32.72 -19.10
C TRP A 464 -2.26 -33.57 -18.12
N SER A 465 -2.53 -33.34 -16.85
CA SER A 465 -2.03 -34.20 -15.78
C SER A 465 -3.08 -35.27 -15.48
N ASN A 466 -2.63 -36.45 -14.99
CA ASN A 466 -3.53 -37.47 -14.46
C ASN A 466 -4.23 -37.03 -13.14
N ASP A 467 -4.02 -35.81 -12.68
CA ASP A 467 -4.58 -35.25 -11.48
C ASP A 467 -5.97 -34.63 -11.74
N GLN A 468 -6.82 -34.62 -10.73
CA GLN A 468 -8.14 -33.98 -10.83
C GLN A 468 -7.97 -32.45 -10.84
N GLU A 469 -8.66 -31.80 -11.76
CA GLU A 469 -8.63 -30.35 -11.93
C GLU A 469 -10.02 -29.75 -11.64
N TYR A 470 -10.03 -28.61 -10.96
CA TYR A 470 -11.24 -27.89 -10.59
C TYR A 470 -11.12 -26.43 -11.00
N LEU A 471 -12.11 -25.97 -11.75
CA LEU A 471 -12.25 -24.57 -12.17
C LEU A 471 -13.25 -23.88 -11.24
N ILE A 472 -12.89 -22.70 -10.77
CA ILE A 472 -13.79 -21.85 -9.96
C ILE A 472 -14.20 -20.66 -10.84
N ASP A 473 -15.50 -20.47 -10.99
CA ASP A 473 -16.07 -19.36 -11.73
C ASP A 473 -16.99 -18.52 -10.85
N THR A 474 -17.21 -17.27 -11.22
CA THR A 474 -18.12 -16.37 -10.50
C THR A 474 -19.50 -16.41 -11.15
N ASN A 475 -20.55 -16.50 -10.32
CA ASN A 475 -21.93 -16.45 -10.80
C ASN A 475 -22.39 -15.01 -11.19
N VAL A 476 -21.52 -14.02 -11.00
CA VAL A 476 -21.84 -12.57 -11.16
C VAL A 476 -21.59 -12.09 -12.60
N ILE A 477 -20.86 -12.86 -13.38
CA ILE A 477 -20.53 -12.51 -14.77
C ILE A 477 -21.55 -13.18 -15.68
N ASP A 478 -22.31 -12.39 -16.48
CA ASP A 478 -23.29 -12.88 -17.44
C ASP A 478 -22.69 -13.79 -18.53
N ASP A 479 -21.36 -13.78 -18.66
CA ASP A 479 -20.59 -14.62 -19.56
C ASP A 479 -19.54 -15.39 -18.74
N PRO A 480 -19.84 -16.60 -18.26
CA PRO A 480 -18.90 -17.38 -17.46
C PRO A 480 -17.61 -17.62 -18.24
N ILE A 481 -16.46 -17.42 -17.57
CA ILE A 481 -15.12 -17.56 -18.15
C ILE A 481 -14.94 -18.92 -18.83
N PHE A 482 -15.66 -19.93 -18.36
CA PHE A 482 -15.69 -21.26 -18.96
C PHE A 482 -16.17 -21.27 -20.42
N HIS A 483 -17.08 -20.37 -20.82
CA HIS A 483 -17.56 -20.26 -22.22
C HIS A 483 -16.61 -19.43 -23.10
N ARG A 484 -15.73 -18.62 -22.53
CA ARG A 484 -14.73 -17.84 -23.30
C ARG A 484 -13.55 -18.68 -23.75
N THR A 485 -13.23 -19.74 -23.04
CA THR A 485 -12.16 -20.64 -23.43
C THR A 485 -12.71 -21.65 -24.47
N ASN A 486 -12.53 -21.41 -25.74
CA ASN A 486 -12.68 -22.42 -26.85
C ASN A 486 -11.69 -23.58 -26.67
N SER A 487 -11.41 -23.97 -25.42
CA SER A 487 -10.22 -24.73 -25.04
C SER A 487 -10.43 -26.24 -24.96
N GLY A 488 -11.54 -26.76 -25.46
CA GLY A 488 -11.72 -28.22 -25.54
C GLY A 488 -11.92 -28.89 -24.17
N PHE A 489 -12.43 -28.15 -23.18
CA PHE A 489 -12.77 -28.68 -21.84
C PHE A 489 -14.27 -28.90 -21.70
N GLU A 490 -14.64 -29.97 -21.04
CA GLU A 490 -15.97 -30.14 -20.46
C GLU A 490 -15.89 -30.02 -18.95
N GLY A 491 -16.83 -29.28 -18.36
CA GLY A 491 -16.93 -29.11 -16.92
C GLY A 491 -18.25 -29.63 -16.38
N VAL A 492 -18.19 -30.45 -15.35
CA VAL A 492 -19.37 -30.86 -14.59
C VAL A 492 -19.40 -30.05 -13.30
N LYS A 493 -20.51 -29.34 -13.07
CA LYS A 493 -20.75 -28.58 -11.85
C LYS A 493 -20.62 -29.50 -10.63
N ALA A 494 -19.67 -29.19 -9.78
CA ALA A 494 -19.38 -29.96 -8.56
C ALA A 494 -19.99 -29.32 -7.32
N TYR A 495 -19.94 -27.99 -7.24
CA TYR A 495 -20.47 -27.22 -6.12
C TYR A 495 -20.84 -25.80 -6.55
N SER A 496 -21.74 -25.14 -5.82
CA SER A 496 -22.06 -23.73 -6.06
C SER A 496 -22.63 -23.11 -4.80
N ASN A 497 -22.24 -21.87 -4.54
CA ASN A 497 -22.92 -20.99 -3.58
C ASN A 497 -23.49 -19.75 -4.32
N SER A 498 -23.87 -18.70 -3.59
CA SER A 498 -24.48 -17.52 -4.20
C SER A 498 -23.57 -16.74 -5.15
N LEU A 499 -22.25 -16.84 -5.02
CA LEU A 499 -21.28 -16.06 -5.79
C LEU A 499 -20.37 -16.92 -6.68
N PHE A 500 -20.11 -18.16 -6.32
CA PHE A 500 -19.11 -18.98 -6.97
C PHE A 500 -19.68 -20.33 -7.37
N THR A 501 -19.20 -20.87 -8.49
CA THR A 501 -19.44 -22.24 -8.93
C THR A 501 -18.12 -22.94 -9.16
N ILE A 502 -18.01 -24.17 -8.68
CA ILE A 502 -16.88 -25.07 -8.92
C ILE A 502 -17.28 -26.05 -9.99
N TYR A 503 -16.47 -26.14 -11.03
CA TYR A 503 -16.59 -27.15 -12.08
C TYR A 503 -15.42 -28.14 -11.95
N ARG A 504 -15.71 -29.42 -11.99
CA ARG A 504 -14.70 -30.43 -12.25
C ARG A 504 -14.48 -30.52 -13.74
N ILE A 505 -13.27 -30.25 -14.22
CA ILE A 505 -12.95 -30.22 -15.64
C ILE A 505 -12.31 -31.52 -16.10
N PHE A 506 -12.61 -31.87 -17.36
CA PHE A 506 -12.11 -33.06 -18.03
C PHE A 506 -11.64 -32.68 -19.43
N GLU A 507 -10.59 -33.37 -19.93
CA GLU A 507 -10.18 -33.27 -21.32
C GLU A 507 -11.25 -33.86 -22.22
N ILE A 508 -11.67 -33.14 -23.26
CA ILE A 508 -12.48 -33.73 -24.34
C ILE A 508 -11.55 -34.56 -25.21
N PRO A 509 -11.77 -35.88 -25.35
CA PRO A 509 -10.96 -36.70 -26.21
C PRO A 509 -10.99 -36.12 -27.63
N LYS A 510 -9.82 -35.82 -28.21
CA LYS A 510 -9.70 -35.23 -29.56
C LYS A 510 -10.46 -36.00 -30.65
N ASN A 511 -10.88 -37.24 -30.38
CA ASN A 511 -11.65 -38.07 -31.30
C ASN A 511 -13.17 -37.83 -31.23
N ALA A 512 -13.69 -37.05 -30.28
CA ALA A 512 -15.13 -36.78 -30.18
C ALA A 512 -15.60 -35.64 -31.12
N SER A 513 -14.68 -34.81 -31.64
CA SER A 513 -15.00 -33.66 -32.50
C SER A 513 -15.19 -34.00 -33.98
N SER A 514 -15.11 -35.29 -34.37
CA SER A 514 -15.27 -35.75 -35.77
C SER A 514 -16.62 -36.43 -36.07
N VAL A 515 -17.58 -36.37 -35.12
CA VAL A 515 -18.92 -36.94 -35.30
C VAL A 515 -19.96 -35.86 -35.01
N ASN A 516 -20.00 -34.85 -35.88
CA ASN A 516 -21.23 -34.10 -36.22
C ASN A 516 -21.00 -33.31 -37.50
#